data_11b2cd0ed244a614b394d4c84c2f3cbe
#
_entry.id   11b2cd0ed244a614b394d4c84c2f3cbe
#
_cell.length_a   1.000
_cell.length_b   1.000
_cell.length_c   1.000
_cell.angle_alpha   90.00
_cell.angle_beta   90.00
_cell.angle_gamma   90.00
#
_symmetry.space_group_name_H-M   'P 1'
#
loop_
_entity.id
_entity.type
_entity.pdbx_description
1 polymer ?
#
loop_
_entity_poly.entity_id
_entity_poly.type
_entity_poly.pdbx_seq_one_letter_code
_entity_poly.pdbx_strand_id
1 'polypeptide(L)'
;MRKLSFVLIATTIIGLSPAQFVSACGDKTMRVKTGLRYYQTQIAKHPSKILIHSAALPAGKANELRDFLNKVGHQATALDDVSSIKNDLRSSRYDLVLTNLAEAPDLQKQVESFTPNTRVVPVLFKQPEAEAKAAAKQYKVIVKNPKDGLDFVIAIAKVMDSQSRKS
;
A
#
# COMPACT_ATOMS: atom_id res chain seq x y z
N MET A 1 -7.26 69.83 49.12
CA MET A 1 -6.91 69.77 47.70
C MET A 1 -5.78 68.79 47.55
N ARG A 2 -6.11 67.53 47.23
CA ARG A 2 -5.16 66.41 47.17
C ARG A 2 -4.90 66.09 45.71
N LYS A 3 -3.64 66.21 45.26
CA LYS A 3 -3.18 65.88 43.94
C LYS A 3 -2.92 64.36 43.88
N LEU A 4 -3.67 63.65 43.06
CA LEU A 4 -3.41 62.26 42.72
C LEU A 4 -2.44 62.18 41.55
N SER A 5 -1.26 61.67 41.77
CA SER A 5 -0.27 61.33 40.74
C SER A 5 -0.61 59.96 40.19
N PHE A 6 -0.92 59.86 38.91
CA PHE A 6 -1.05 58.59 38.15
C PHE A 6 0.33 58.16 37.72
N VAL A 7 0.75 57.01 38.21
CA VAL A 7 1.96 56.30 37.76
C VAL A 7 1.54 55.32 36.67
N LEU A 8 2.03 55.57 35.46
CA LEU A 8 1.81 54.73 34.30
C LEU A 8 2.90 53.59 34.31
N ILE A 9 2.50 52.38 34.61
CA ILE A 9 3.36 51.19 34.53
C ILE A 9 3.23 50.63 33.11
N ALA A 10 4.30 50.79 32.33
CA ALA A 10 4.43 50.15 31.03
C ALA A 10 4.91 48.71 31.20
N THR A 11 4.03 47.73 31.00
CA THR A 11 4.35 46.31 30.98
C THR A 11 4.79 45.92 29.59
N THR A 12 6.08 45.71 29.42
CA THR A 12 6.71 45.07 28.24
C THR A 12 6.43 43.58 28.25
N ILE A 13 5.57 43.09 27.34
CA ILE A 13 5.33 41.67 27.11
C ILE A 13 6.41 41.17 26.16
N ILE A 14 7.39 40.44 26.72
CA ILE A 14 8.39 39.70 25.95
C ILE A 14 7.67 38.46 25.39
N GLY A 15 7.39 38.47 24.11
CA GLY A 15 6.83 37.32 23.39
C GLY A 15 7.84 36.19 23.32
N LEU A 16 7.68 35.14 24.12
CA LEU A 16 8.33 33.85 23.90
C LEU A 16 7.69 33.16 22.69
N SER A 17 8.39 33.18 21.56
CA SER A 17 8.05 32.33 20.43
C SER A 17 8.36 30.87 20.81
N PRO A 18 7.40 29.94 20.73
CA PRO A 18 7.71 28.53 20.88
C PRO A 18 8.56 28.09 19.69
N ALA A 19 9.80 27.69 19.96
CA ALA A 19 10.64 27.01 18.99
C ALA A 19 9.92 25.72 18.57
N GLN A 20 9.39 25.72 17.35
CA GLN A 20 8.88 24.51 16.72
C GLN A 20 10.06 23.59 16.48
N PHE A 21 10.20 22.56 17.30
CA PHE A 21 11.09 21.45 17.04
C PHE A 21 10.59 20.75 15.77
N VAL A 22 11.15 21.15 14.63
CA VAL A 22 11.05 20.38 13.40
C VAL A 22 11.83 19.10 13.67
N SER A 23 11.12 18.07 14.07
CA SER A 23 11.66 16.71 14.17
C SER A 23 12.07 16.33 12.73
N ALA A 24 13.35 16.51 12.45
CA ALA A 24 13.97 16.00 11.24
C ALA A 24 13.96 14.46 11.38
N CYS A 25 12.86 13.83 10.94
CA CYS A 25 12.84 12.40 10.66
C CYS A 25 13.81 12.16 9.51
N GLY A 26 15.09 11.97 9.91
CA GLY A 26 16.19 11.80 9.02
C GLY A 26 16.06 10.54 8.17
N ASP A 27 16.67 10.62 7.03
CA ASP A 27 17.33 9.60 6.21
C ASP A 27 16.56 8.39 5.67
N LYS A 28 15.57 7.84 6.37
CA LYS A 28 14.72 6.76 5.83
C LYS A 28 13.76 7.23 4.75
N THR A 29 13.39 8.50 4.75
CA THR A 29 12.46 9.07 3.77
C THR A 29 13.12 9.42 2.44
N MET A 30 14.44 9.60 2.38
CA MET A 30 15.15 9.92 1.13
C MET A 30 15.21 8.72 0.18
N ARG A 31 15.47 7.51 0.68
CA ARG A 31 15.41 6.28 -0.13
C ARG A 31 14.03 5.99 -0.68
N VAL A 32 12.99 6.23 0.11
CA VAL A 32 11.59 6.10 -0.30
C VAL A 32 11.23 7.13 -1.37
N LYS A 33 11.72 8.37 -1.29
CA LYS A 33 11.41 9.42 -2.28
C LYS A 33 11.98 9.14 -3.67
N THR A 34 13.19 8.62 -3.78
CA THR A 34 13.82 8.36 -5.09
C THR A 34 13.17 7.14 -5.77
N GLY A 35 12.89 6.07 -5.03
CA GLY A 35 12.19 4.90 -5.52
C GLY A 35 10.73 5.20 -5.88
N LEU A 36 9.98 5.92 -5.02
CA LEU A 36 8.58 6.29 -5.26
C LEU A 36 8.41 7.20 -6.47
N ARG A 37 9.32 8.13 -6.76
CA ARG A 37 9.22 8.98 -7.96
C ARG A 37 9.31 8.19 -9.26
N TYR A 38 10.16 7.18 -9.31
CA TYR A 38 10.25 6.29 -10.48
C TYR A 38 8.97 5.49 -10.65
N TYR A 39 8.40 4.96 -9.57
CA TYR A 39 7.18 4.17 -9.61
C TYR A 39 5.91 5.03 -9.70
N GLN A 40 5.87 6.25 -9.18
CA GLN A 40 4.75 7.18 -9.39
C GLN A 40 4.52 7.50 -10.87
N THR A 41 5.57 7.59 -11.68
CA THR A 41 5.41 7.74 -13.14
C THR A 41 4.82 6.50 -13.79
N GLN A 42 5.09 5.31 -13.27
CA GLN A 42 4.49 4.06 -13.76
C GLN A 42 3.03 3.90 -13.27
N ILE A 43 2.75 4.24 -12.01
CA ILE A 43 1.43 4.18 -11.40
C ILE A 43 0.49 5.22 -12.03
N ALA A 44 0.97 6.45 -12.28
CA ALA A 44 0.19 7.49 -12.95
C ALA A 44 -0.23 7.10 -14.37
N LYS A 45 0.52 6.22 -15.05
CA LYS A 45 0.13 5.67 -16.36
C LYS A 45 -0.91 4.55 -16.27
N HIS A 46 -0.88 3.75 -15.20
CA HIS A 46 -1.73 2.57 -15.03
C HIS A 46 -2.23 2.47 -13.58
N PRO A 47 -3.14 3.39 -13.14
CA PRO A 47 -3.79 3.23 -11.85
C PRO A 47 -4.55 1.89 -11.86
N SER A 48 -4.29 1.04 -10.86
CA SER A 48 -4.83 -0.31 -10.79
C SER A 48 -5.80 -0.44 -9.62
N LYS A 49 -6.88 -1.19 -9.81
CA LYS A 49 -7.81 -1.55 -8.74
C LYS A 49 -7.36 -2.87 -8.11
N ILE A 50 -7.04 -2.83 -6.82
CA ILE A 50 -6.34 -3.90 -6.12
C ILE A 50 -7.19 -4.39 -4.96
N LEU A 51 -7.42 -5.70 -4.89
CA LEU A 51 -8.03 -6.35 -3.75
C LEU A 51 -6.95 -7.01 -2.89
N ILE A 52 -6.95 -6.72 -1.60
CA ILE A 52 -6.01 -7.26 -0.62
C ILE A 52 -6.77 -8.20 0.31
N HIS A 53 -6.40 -9.47 0.31
CA HIS A 53 -6.85 -10.41 1.32
C HIS A 53 -6.01 -10.22 2.59
N SER A 54 -6.64 -9.81 3.69
CA SER A 54 -5.92 -9.47 4.92
C SER A 54 -5.11 -10.63 5.49
N ALA A 55 -5.57 -11.87 5.30
CA ALA A 55 -4.85 -13.07 5.71
C ALA A 55 -3.52 -13.29 4.93
N ALA A 56 -3.30 -12.55 3.83
CA ALA A 56 -2.03 -12.58 3.09
C ALA A 56 -0.90 -11.83 3.82
N LEU A 57 -1.23 -11.05 4.83
CA LEU A 57 -0.30 -10.16 5.52
C LEU A 57 -0.31 -10.40 7.03
N PRO A 58 0.76 -10.05 7.74
CA PRO A 58 0.75 -10.03 9.20
C PRO A 58 -0.36 -9.11 9.72
N ALA A 59 -0.89 -9.42 10.92
CA ALA A 59 -1.99 -8.68 11.54
C ALA A 59 -1.77 -7.15 11.51
N GLY A 60 -2.79 -6.42 11.10
CA GLY A 60 -2.78 -4.96 11.00
C GLY A 60 -2.09 -4.39 9.75
N LYS A 61 -1.33 -5.19 8.99
CA LYS A 61 -0.57 -4.71 7.83
C LYS A 61 -1.40 -4.51 6.56
N ALA A 62 -2.56 -5.14 6.47
CA ALA A 62 -3.42 -5.03 5.30
C ALA A 62 -3.96 -3.60 5.12
N ASN A 63 -4.40 -2.97 6.20
CA ASN A 63 -4.87 -1.58 6.15
C ASN A 63 -3.73 -0.60 5.87
N GLU A 64 -2.56 -0.81 6.48
CA GLU A 64 -1.37 0.02 6.20
C GLU A 64 -0.98 -0.07 4.71
N LEU A 65 -1.00 -1.27 4.14
CA LEU A 65 -0.71 -1.48 2.72
C LEU A 65 -1.77 -0.85 1.82
N ARG A 66 -3.07 -1.02 2.15
CA ARG A 66 -4.17 -0.36 1.44
C ARG A 66 -3.96 1.16 1.40
N ASP A 67 -3.71 1.78 2.55
CA ASP A 67 -3.56 3.23 2.65
C ASP A 67 -2.31 3.71 1.89
N PHE A 68 -1.22 2.94 1.96
CA PHE A 68 -0.02 3.20 1.18
C PHE A 68 -0.29 3.13 -0.33
N LEU A 69 -0.94 2.07 -0.81
CA LEU A 69 -1.25 1.89 -2.24
C LEU A 69 -2.20 2.98 -2.74
N ASN A 70 -3.20 3.36 -1.96
CA ASN A 70 -4.10 4.48 -2.29
C ASN A 70 -3.34 5.81 -2.36
N LYS A 71 -2.40 6.05 -1.45
CA LYS A 71 -1.56 7.26 -1.46
C LYS A 71 -0.66 7.36 -2.68
N VAL A 72 -0.21 6.24 -3.24
CA VAL A 72 0.64 6.21 -4.44
C VAL A 72 -0.16 6.13 -5.75
N GLY A 73 -1.49 6.22 -5.69
CA GLY A 73 -2.35 6.39 -6.87
C GLY A 73 -3.06 5.13 -7.37
N HIS A 74 -2.98 4.00 -6.64
CA HIS A 74 -3.84 2.83 -6.88
C HIS A 74 -5.19 2.98 -6.17
N GLN A 75 -6.13 2.09 -6.47
CA GLN A 75 -7.39 1.93 -5.76
C GLN A 75 -7.37 0.59 -5.02
N ALA A 76 -6.94 0.59 -3.76
CA ALA A 76 -6.80 -0.63 -2.98
C ALA A 76 -7.95 -0.78 -1.96
N THR A 77 -8.49 -1.98 -1.87
CA THR A 77 -9.50 -2.41 -0.88
C THR A 77 -8.94 -3.60 -0.12
N ALA A 78 -9.06 -3.62 1.21
CA ALA A 78 -8.68 -4.74 2.05
C ALA A 78 -9.93 -5.45 2.58
N LEU A 79 -9.98 -6.78 2.46
CA LEU A 79 -11.05 -7.64 2.96
C LEU A 79 -10.47 -8.77 3.79
N ASP A 80 -11.18 -9.14 4.87
CA ASP A 80 -10.66 -10.08 5.85
C ASP A 80 -11.03 -11.53 5.53
N ASP A 81 -12.19 -11.76 4.92
CA ASP A 81 -12.68 -13.11 4.67
C ASP A 81 -12.86 -13.41 3.18
N VAL A 82 -12.68 -14.68 2.84
CA VAL A 82 -12.76 -15.19 1.46
C VAL A 82 -14.16 -15.04 0.87
N SER A 83 -15.20 -15.11 1.69
CA SER A 83 -16.59 -14.99 1.22
C SER A 83 -16.87 -13.56 0.76
N SER A 84 -16.41 -12.57 1.52
CA SER A 84 -16.48 -11.15 1.13
C SER A 84 -15.67 -10.89 -0.14
N ILE A 85 -14.48 -11.48 -0.27
CA ILE A 85 -13.68 -11.40 -1.49
C ILE A 85 -14.42 -11.96 -2.70
N LYS A 86 -15.05 -13.14 -2.56
CA LYS A 86 -15.83 -13.77 -3.63
C LYS A 86 -17.01 -12.91 -4.07
N ASN A 87 -17.73 -12.33 -3.12
CA ASN A 87 -18.86 -11.47 -3.40
C ASN A 87 -18.42 -10.17 -4.09
N ASP A 88 -17.32 -9.60 -3.64
CA ASP A 88 -16.81 -8.35 -4.19
C ASP A 88 -16.23 -8.55 -5.60
N LEU A 89 -15.58 -9.67 -5.89
CA LEU A 89 -15.12 -10.05 -7.22
C LEU A 89 -16.27 -10.24 -8.23
N ARG A 90 -17.48 -10.56 -7.77
CA ARG A 90 -18.67 -10.66 -8.64
C ARG A 90 -19.27 -9.30 -8.96
N SER A 91 -19.21 -8.36 -8.01
CA SER A 91 -19.82 -7.04 -8.11
C SER A 91 -18.87 -5.96 -8.66
N SER A 92 -17.59 -6.17 -8.51
CA SER A 92 -16.55 -5.19 -8.84
C SER A 92 -15.45 -5.82 -9.69
N ARG A 93 -14.91 -5.02 -10.62
CA ARG A 93 -13.74 -5.44 -11.41
C ARG A 93 -12.46 -5.02 -10.72
N TYR A 94 -11.55 -5.95 -10.56
CA TYR A 94 -10.20 -5.73 -10.04
C TYR A 94 -9.17 -6.10 -11.08
N ASP A 95 -8.06 -5.40 -11.10
CA ASP A 95 -6.91 -5.72 -11.96
C ASP A 95 -6.05 -6.80 -11.30
N LEU A 96 -6.02 -6.80 -9.95
CA LEU A 96 -5.14 -7.64 -9.18
C LEU A 96 -5.71 -8.00 -7.82
N VAL A 97 -5.48 -9.25 -7.38
CA VAL A 97 -5.80 -9.76 -6.04
C VAL A 97 -4.51 -10.21 -5.36
N LEU A 98 -4.19 -9.60 -4.22
CA LEU A 98 -3.12 -10.02 -3.32
C LEU A 98 -3.68 -11.01 -2.30
N THR A 99 -3.13 -12.22 -2.22
CA THR A 99 -3.60 -13.26 -1.29
C THR A 99 -2.43 -14.10 -0.77
N ASN A 100 -2.66 -14.92 0.26
CA ASN A 100 -1.67 -15.89 0.70
C ASN A 100 -1.56 -17.06 -0.30
N LEU A 101 -0.48 -17.86 -0.18
CA LEU A 101 -0.24 -18.97 -1.10
C LEU A 101 -1.29 -20.09 -0.96
N ALA A 102 -1.83 -20.29 0.24
CA ALA A 102 -2.78 -21.38 0.49
C ALA A 102 -4.12 -21.17 -0.24
N GLU A 103 -4.59 -19.94 -0.32
CA GLU A 103 -5.87 -19.59 -0.94
C GLU A 103 -5.76 -19.16 -2.41
N ALA A 104 -4.54 -18.90 -2.86
CA ALA A 104 -4.30 -18.46 -4.23
C ALA A 104 -4.87 -19.38 -5.31
N PRO A 105 -4.81 -20.73 -5.22
CA PRO A 105 -5.37 -21.61 -6.24
C PRO A 105 -6.89 -21.49 -6.36
N ASP A 106 -7.60 -21.38 -5.24
CA ASP A 106 -9.07 -21.28 -5.24
C ASP A 106 -9.53 -19.91 -5.73
N LEU A 107 -8.86 -18.85 -5.31
CA LEU A 107 -9.12 -17.51 -5.83
C LEU A 107 -8.78 -17.39 -7.31
N GLN A 108 -7.74 -18.06 -7.79
CA GLN A 108 -7.39 -18.08 -9.21
C GLN A 108 -8.53 -18.66 -10.06
N LYS A 109 -9.10 -19.83 -9.66
CA LYS A 109 -10.23 -20.45 -10.36
C LYS A 109 -11.45 -19.55 -10.41
N GLN A 110 -11.72 -18.82 -9.31
CA GLN A 110 -12.86 -17.91 -9.24
C GLN A 110 -12.66 -16.67 -10.12
N VAL A 111 -11.47 -16.07 -10.04
CA VAL A 111 -11.10 -14.95 -10.89
C VAL A 111 -11.24 -15.31 -12.38
N GLU A 112 -10.76 -16.49 -12.78
CA GLU A 112 -10.89 -16.99 -14.16
C GLU A 112 -12.34 -17.12 -14.60
N SER A 113 -13.25 -17.47 -13.68
CA SER A 113 -14.67 -17.63 -13.98
C SER A 113 -15.43 -16.30 -14.10
N PHE A 114 -15.09 -15.29 -13.29
CA PHE A 114 -15.85 -14.03 -13.21
C PHE A 114 -15.14 -12.84 -13.87
N THR A 115 -13.80 -12.80 -13.78
CA THR A 115 -13.00 -11.66 -14.21
C THR A 115 -11.68 -12.12 -14.85
N PRO A 116 -11.69 -12.64 -16.08
CA PRO A 116 -10.52 -13.32 -16.69
C PRO A 116 -9.28 -12.42 -16.83
N ASN A 117 -9.45 -11.10 -16.76
CA ASN A 117 -8.36 -10.13 -16.82
C ASN A 117 -7.72 -9.84 -15.46
N THR A 118 -8.36 -10.21 -14.34
CA THR A 118 -7.81 -10.06 -13.00
C THR A 118 -6.66 -11.05 -12.77
N ARG A 119 -5.62 -10.65 -12.06
CA ARG A 119 -4.47 -11.51 -11.74
C ARG A 119 -4.41 -11.77 -10.25
N VAL A 120 -4.19 -13.02 -9.89
CA VAL A 120 -3.89 -13.40 -8.50
C VAL A 120 -2.39 -13.38 -8.29
N VAL A 121 -1.95 -12.68 -7.25
CA VAL A 121 -0.55 -12.54 -6.86
C VAL A 121 -0.37 -13.03 -5.44
N PRO A 122 0.24 -14.22 -5.26
CA PRO A 122 0.53 -14.75 -3.94
C PRO A 122 1.58 -13.92 -3.21
N VAL A 123 1.33 -13.68 -1.92
CA VAL A 123 2.25 -13.04 -0.99
C VAL A 123 2.79 -14.12 -0.05
N LEU A 124 4.11 -14.24 0.03
CA LEU A 124 4.80 -15.26 0.82
C LEU A 124 5.60 -14.62 1.94
N PHE A 125 5.30 -15.00 3.19
CA PHE A 125 6.07 -14.60 4.36
C PHE A 125 6.72 -15.84 4.97
N LYS A 126 8.07 -15.85 5.06
CA LYS A 126 8.84 -16.90 5.73
C LYS A 126 8.53 -18.34 5.23
N GLN A 127 8.13 -18.46 3.97
CA GLN A 127 7.88 -19.77 3.36
C GLN A 127 9.20 -20.48 3.03
N PRO A 128 9.22 -21.83 3.09
CA PRO A 128 10.35 -22.62 2.63
C PRO A 128 10.71 -22.30 1.18
N GLU A 129 11.99 -22.34 0.85
CA GLU A 129 12.48 -22.02 -0.49
C GLU A 129 11.87 -22.93 -1.57
N ALA A 130 11.61 -24.19 -1.23
CA ALA A 130 10.98 -25.16 -2.13
C ALA A 130 9.55 -24.72 -2.52
N GLU A 131 8.76 -24.26 -1.56
CA GLU A 131 7.39 -23.75 -1.80
C GLU A 131 7.42 -22.46 -2.62
N ALA A 132 8.35 -21.55 -2.31
CA ALA A 132 8.52 -20.33 -3.06
C ALA A 132 8.91 -20.59 -4.52
N LYS A 133 9.76 -21.60 -4.78
CA LYS A 133 10.12 -22.05 -6.13
C LYS A 133 8.93 -22.69 -6.85
N ALA A 134 8.13 -23.51 -6.16
CA ALA A 134 6.92 -24.09 -6.72
C ALA A 134 5.90 -23.01 -7.09
N ALA A 135 5.65 -22.06 -6.22
CA ALA A 135 4.78 -20.92 -6.48
C ALA A 135 5.25 -20.08 -7.67
N ALA A 136 6.57 -19.84 -7.81
CA ALA A 136 7.13 -19.10 -8.92
C ALA A 136 6.99 -19.81 -10.29
N LYS A 137 6.79 -21.13 -10.31
CA LYS A 137 6.47 -21.88 -11.54
C LYS A 137 4.99 -21.73 -11.92
N GLN A 138 4.11 -21.64 -10.92
CA GLN A 138 2.67 -21.58 -11.10
C GLN A 138 2.17 -20.16 -11.36
N TYR A 139 2.71 -19.17 -10.62
CA TYR A 139 2.30 -17.77 -10.69
C TYR A 139 3.37 -16.93 -11.38
N LYS A 140 2.96 -16.14 -12.36
CA LYS A 140 3.86 -15.29 -13.14
C LYS A 140 4.58 -14.24 -12.30
N VAL A 141 3.91 -13.75 -11.25
CA VAL A 141 4.44 -12.80 -10.28
C VAL A 141 4.07 -13.28 -8.88
N ILE A 142 5.02 -13.26 -7.96
CA ILE A 142 4.84 -13.51 -6.53
C ILE A 142 5.53 -12.39 -5.75
N VAL A 143 5.01 -12.07 -4.56
CA VAL A 143 5.67 -11.16 -3.60
C VAL A 143 6.31 -12.02 -2.51
N LYS A 144 7.63 -12.10 -2.50
CA LYS A 144 8.38 -12.94 -1.56
C LYS A 144 9.03 -12.10 -0.45
N ASN A 145 8.67 -12.38 0.80
CA ASN A 145 9.21 -11.73 2.00
C ASN A 145 9.25 -10.19 1.87
N PRO A 146 8.10 -9.53 1.59
CA PRO A 146 8.09 -8.09 1.41
C PRO A 146 8.57 -7.38 2.69
N LYS A 147 9.43 -6.39 2.52
CA LYS A 147 9.97 -5.57 3.62
C LYS A 147 9.11 -4.33 3.85
N ASP A 148 8.60 -3.77 2.78
CA ASP A 148 7.79 -2.55 2.82
C ASP A 148 6.78 -2.50 1.65
N GLY A 149 6.01 -1.42 1.57
CA GLY A 149 5.02 -1.22 0.51
C GLY A 149 5.62 -1.12 -0.90
N LEU A 150 6.90 -0.80 -1.04
CA LEU A 150 7.56 -0.67 -2.33
C LEU A 150 7.69 -2.02 -3.05
N ASP A 151 7.92 -3.10 -2.30
CA ASP A 151 7.99 -4.45 -2.87
C ASP A 151 6.66 -4.82 -3.56
N PHE A 152 5.52 -4.38 -2.99
CA PHE A 152 4.21 -4.57 -3.61
C PHE A 152 4.05 -3.71 -4.87
N VAL A 153 4.46 -2.45 -4.84
CA VAL A 153 4.40 -1.57 -6.02
C VAL A 153 5.21 -2.15 -7.18
N ILE A 154 6.40 -2.69 -6.91
CA ILE A 154 7.22 -3.36 -7.93
C ILE A 154 6.50 -4.58 -8.51
N ALA A 155 5.88 -5.40 -7.67
CA ALA A 155 5.15 -6.58 -8.13
C ALA A 155 3.92 -6.18 -8.97
N ILE A 156 3.16 -5.18 -8.53
CA ILE A 156 2.00 -4.64 -9.25
C ILE A 156 2.43 -4.12 -10.64
N ALA A 157 3.49 -3.31 -10.71
CA ALA A 157 4.01 -2.81 -11.98
C ALA A 157 4.37 -3.95 -12.94
N LYS A 158 5.04 -5.01 -12.48
CA LYS A 158 5.35 -6.20 -13.29
C LYS A 158 4.11 -6.90 -13.84
N VAL A 159 3.04 -6.97 -13.04
CA VAL A 159 1.76 -7.55 -13.49
C VAL A 159 1.16 -6.70 -14.59
N MET A 160 1.07 -5.39 -14.40
CA MET A 160 0.46 -4.44 -15.34
C MET A 160 1.24 -4.38 -16.66
N ASP A 161 2.57 -4.30 -16.62
CA ASP A 161 3.42 -4.36 -17.80
C ASP A 161 3.22 -5.65 -18.61
N SER A 162 2.96 -6.76 -17.89
CA SER A 162 2.74 -8.04 -18.55
C SER A 162 1.37 -8.16 -19.22
N GLN A 163 0.40 -7.33 -18.80
CA GLN A 163 -0.93 -7.25 -19.42
C GLN A 163 -0.91 -6.36 -20.65
N SER A 164 -0.27 -5.18 -20.57
CA SER A 164 -0.19 -4.22 -21.67
C SER A 164 0.51 -4.78 -22.93
N ARG A 165 1.42 -5.77 -22.77
CA ARG A 165 2.10 -6.43 -23.89
C ARG A 165 1.24 -7.50 -24.61
N LYS A 166 0.06 -7.83 -24.07
CA LYS A 166 -0.83 -8.86 -24.63
C LYS A 166 -2.08 -8.27 -25.29
N SER A 167 -2.30 -6.97 -25.11
CA SER A 167 -3.34 -6.20 -25.79
C SER A 167 -2.80 -5.58 -27.06
#